data_88c841e313d5ad434d7c5131cf2c8dfc
#
_entry.id   88c841e313d5ad434d7c5131cf2c8dfc
#
_cell.length_a   1.000
_cell.length_b   1.000
_cell.length_c   1.000
_cell.angle_alpha   90.00
_cell.angle_beta   90.00
_cell.angle_gamma   90.00
#
_symmetry.space_group_name_H-M   'P 1'
#
loop_
_entity.id
_entity.type
_entity.pdbx_description
1 polymer ?
#
loop_
_entity_poly.entity_id
_entity_poly.type
_entity_poly.pdbx_seq_one_letter_code
_entity_poly.pdbx_strand_id
1 'polypeptide(L)'
;TVYLKSYASKVEDLLQEYKQIAGKNLIIQKFDPEPDSDAEDSARLDGLEPQTLQDNDQFYLGLSVSLADSRVAIPFLDPERERQLEYDLTRAISQVFTPEKPVIGVMSALPVFGGPANPMMEAQGQTGPQPWTLITQLQQDYDVKNIDLTADAIPADIKVLMLIHPKGISDQTQYAIDQFILRGGKLIAFLDPESIVDSRAQQQQQNPMMGENPPGPASSSLDKLLPAWGLQFDTSKVVADLDFKMQINGQNGQPEDAPAFLGLTADGINHDDIATSPVDSVWLPLVGAFTGSPAAGLKETVLLHSSTQAELVDGMEASMGGGAALMSDFKPTGVSYPLAVRLTGDFKTAFPNGSPAESTDKSTNSPAKPPSLKESTSPTSVVLFGDSDFAADDFSLNKSQTPFGEMASPMNGNLSLIQNVVDQLAGDSNLIGIRSRATTHRPFTRIKALEAAAEAQGESKINELQTSLNDTEQHLSELEQQKKDKDQQFILSPEQKTELDNFRKKQAELSKEIKQDQKDLRKEVVSLETRIEWLNILAVPLAVTLAGVLIAVVKRKKTSAQ
;
A
#
# COMPACT_ATOMS: atom_id res chain seq x y z
N THR A 1 0.56 24.58 -15.09
CA THR A 1 0.78 25.94 -14.49
C THR A 1 -0.42 26.42 -13.67
N VAL A 2 -1.68 26.35 -14.14
CA VAL A 2 -2.85 26.79 -13.37
C VAL A 2 -3.09 25.91 -12.14
N TYR A 3 -2.96 24.61 -12.30
CA TYR A 3 -3.10 23.61 -11.24
C TYR A 3 -2.06 23.82 -10.13
N LEU A 4 -0.78 23.99 -10.47
CA LEU A 4 0.28 24.26 -9.50
C LEU A 4 0.06 25.55 -8.71
N LYS A 5 -0.45 26.61 -9.37
CA LYS A 5 -0.78 27.88 -8.69
C LYS A 5 -1.94 27.71 -7.72
N SER A 6 -2.95 26.94 -8.09
CA SER A 6 -4.09 26.63 -7.20
C SER A 6 -3.63 25.83 -5.98
N TYR A 7 -2.75 24.85 -6.18
CA TYR A 7 -2.19 24.05 -5.09
C TYR A 7 -1.30 24.91 -4.17
N ALA A 8 -0.42 25.74 -4.72
CA ALA A 8 0.40 26.67 -3.93
C ALA A 8 -0.47 27.59 -3.05
N SER A 9 -1.63 28.06 -3.54
CA SER A 9 -2.57 28.84 -2.75
C SER A 9 -3.14 28.02 -1.57
N LYS A 10 -3.46 26.75 -1.77
CA LYS A 10 -3.93 25.86 -0.67
C LYS A 10 -2.83 25.64 0.38
N VAL A 11 -1.58 25.48 -0.05
CA VAL A 11 -0.44 25.41 0.87
C VAL A 11 -0.31 26.69 1.71
N GLU A 12 -0.43 27.84 1.06
CA GLU A 12 -0.40 29.15 1.76
C GLU A 12 -1.55 29.28 2.77
N ASP A 13 -2.77 28.89 2.40
CA ASP A 13 -3.94 28.93 3.28
C ASP A 13 -3.70 28.03 4.51
N LEU A 14 -3.22 26.82 4.32
CA LEU A 14 -2.89 25.90 5.42
C LEU A 14 -1.78 26.47 6.33
N LEU A 15 -0.74 27.05 5.76
CA LEU A 15 0.33 27.70 6.53
C LEU A 15 -0.19 28.88 7.36
N GLN A 16 -1.17 29.64 6.85
CA GLN A 16 -1.81 30.71 7.60
C GLN A 16 -2.64 30.18 8.78
N GLU A 17 -3.30 29.04 8.64
CA GLU A 17 -3.98 28.37 9.77
C GLU A 17 -2.98 28.00 10.87
N TYR A 18 -1.84 27.39 10.52
CA TYR A 18 -0.76 27.11 11.48
C TYR A 18 -0.27 28.37 12.15
N LYS A 19 -0.08 29.46 11.39
CA LYS A 19 0.35 30.75 11.90
C LYS A 19 -0.66 31.34 12.88
N GLN A 20 -1.95 31.20 12.59
CA GLN A 20 -3.02 31.72 13.45
C GLN A 20 -3.05 30.98 14.78
N ILE A 21 -2.84 29.65 14.78
CA ILE A 21 -2.82 28.83 15.99
C ILE A 21 -1.53 29.08 16.81
N ALA A 22 -0.37 29.06 16.14
CA ALA A 22 0.94 29.19 16.78
C ALA A 22 1.27 30.64 17.22
N GLY A 23 0.61 31.63 16.63
CA GLY A 23 0.80 33.04 16.94
C GLY A 23 2.22 33.52 16.65
N LYS A 24 2.92 33.98 17.69
CA LYS A 24 4.29 34.50 17.60
C LYS A 24 5.35 33.40 17.52
N ASN A 25 4.98 32.15 17.82
CA ASN A 25 5.92 31.03 17.87
C ASN A 25 6.26 30.48 16.49
N LEU A 26 5.49 30.83 15.46
CA LEU A 26 5.74 30.44 14.07
C LEU A 26 5.96 31.68 13.20
N ILE A 27 7.09 31.76 12.52
CA ILE A 27 7.41 32.80 11.55
C ILE A 27 7.40 32.15 10.18
N ILE A 28 6.57 32.63 9.28
CA ILE A 28 6.52 32.18 7.89
C ILE A 28 7.15 33.26 7.01
N GLN A 29 8.14 32.84 6.22
CA GLN A 29 8.78 33.69 5.22
C GLN A 29 8.57 33.06 3.84
N LYS A 30 8.19 33.86 2.88
CA LYS A 30 7.99 33.42 1.49
C LYS A 30 9.10 34.01 0.63
N PHE A 31 9.74 33.17 -0.15
CA PHE A 31 10.74 33.51 -1.11
C PHE A 31 10.30 33.10 -2.51
N ASP A 32 10.75 33.82 -3.50
CA ASP A 32 10.54 33.51 -4.92
C ASP A 32 11.94 33.43 -5.57
N PRO A 33 12.58 32.23 -5.57
CA PRO A 33 13.92 32.04 -6.09
C PRO A 33 13.93 32.25 -7.60
N GLU A 34 14.58 33.34 -8.05
CA GLU A 34 14.90 33.54 -9.46
C GLU A 34 16.24 32.83 -9.79
N PRO A 35 16.44 32.38 -11.03
CA PRO A 35 17.70 31.78 -11.44
C PRO A 35 18.91 32.69 -11.14
N ASP A 36 20.00 32.11 -10.64
CA ASP A 36 21.24 32.78 -10.26
C ASP A 36 21.09 33.86 -9.16
N SER A 37 20.07 33.75 -8.30
CA SER A 37 19.81 34.67 -7.17
C SER A 37 20.30 34.11 -5.84
N ASP A 38 20.60 35.01 -4.87
CA ASP A 38 20.86 34.62 -3.47
C ASP A 38 19.70 33.82 -2.85
N ALA A 39 18.49 34.02 -3.33
CA ALA A 39 17.31 33.28 -2.89
C ALA A 39 17.32 31.83 -3.40
N GLU A 40 17.81 31.61 -4.61
CA GLU A 40 18.02 30.25 -5.14
C GLU A 40 19.10 29.50 -4.37
N ASP A 41 20.23 30.16 -4.13
CA ASP A 41 21.32 29.57 -3.33
C ASP A 41 20.84 29.21 -1.91
N SER A 42 20.05 30.08 -1.30
CA SER A 42 19.44 29.82 0.01
C SER A 42 18.47 28.64 -0.05
N ALA A 43 17.62 28.55 -1.07
CA ALA A 43 16.68 27.45 -1.23
C ALA A 43 17.42 26.10 -1.37
N ARG A 44 18.48 26.05 -2.16
CA ARG A 44 19.33 24.85 -2.32
C ARG A 44 20.04 24.46 -1.01
N LEU A 45 20.58 25.44 -0.28
CA LEU A 45 21.18 25.22 1.04
C LEU A 45 20.14 24.72 2.06
N ASP A 46 18.91 25.13 1.89
CA ASP A 46 17.78 24.68 2.72
C ASP A 46 17.24 23.30 2.32
N GLY A 47 17.81 22.67 1.28
CA GLY A 47 17.43 21.33 0.82
C GLY A 47 16.23 21.34 -0.11
N LEU A 48 15.90 22.45 -0.75
CA LEU A 48 14.83 22.52 -1.74
C LEU A 48 15.36 22.22 -3.14
N GLU A 49 14.55 21.51 -3.95
CA GLU A 49 14.92 21.09 -5.30
C GLU A 49 14.10 21.83 -6.35
N PRO A 50 14.76 22.39 -7.40
CA PRO A 50 14.06 22.98 -8.53
C PRO A 50 13.35 21.90 -9.34
N GLN A 51 12.13 22.20 -9.78
CA GLN A 51 11.38 21.38 -10.71
C GLN A 51 11.40 22.03 -12.09
N THR A 52 11.49 21.21 -13.15
CA THR A 52 11.55 21.70 -14.52
C THR A 52 10.20 21.51 -15.20
N LEU A 53 9.63 22.55 -15.76
CA LEU A 53 8.43 22.50 -16.60
C LEU A 53 8.77 22.01 -18.02
N GLN A 54 7.75 21.66 -18.81
CA GLN A 54 7.90 21.22 -20.21
C GLN A 54 8.62 22.25 -21.10
N ASP A 55 8.54 23.52 -20.72
CA ASP A 55 9.17 24.65 -21.44
C ASP A 55 10.63 24.87 -21.02
N ASN A 56 11.21 23.97 -20.21
CA ASN A 56 12.53 24.04 -19.60
C ASN A 56 12.70 25.17 -18.56
N ASP A 57 11.62 25.81 -18.14
CA ASP A 57 11.62 26.77 -17.05
C ASP A 57 11.69 26.02 -15.70
N GLN A 58 12.53 26.52 -14.79
CA GLN A 58 12.64 25.99 -13.43
C GLN A 58 11.77 26.76 -12.46
N PHE A 59 11.18 26.06 -11.51
CA PHE A 59 10.42 26.66 -10.41
C PHE A 59 10.67 25.90 -9.11
N TYR A 60 10.49 26.58 -8.00
CA TYR A 60 10.55 26.00 -6.66
C TYR A 60 9.16 25.94 -6.05
N LEU A 61 8.78 24.80 -5.52
CA LEU A 61 7.58 24.61 -4.70
C LEU A 61 7.93 23.65 -3.57
N GLY A 62 8.63 24.14 -2.60
CA GLY A 62 9.08 23.37 -1.45
C GLY A 62 8.96 24.17 -0.16
N LEU A 63 9.25 23.55 0.95
CA LEU A 63 9.17 24.17 2.28
C LEU A 63 10.32 23.68 3.14
N SER A 64 10.98 24.62 3.84
CA SER A 64 11.98 24.32 4.86
C SER A 64 11.50 24.80 6.22
N VAL A 65 11.50 23.91 7.21
CA VAL A 65 11.20 24.22 8.60
C VAL A 65 12.50 24.24 9.39
N SER A 66 12.75 25.29 10.18
CA SER A 66 13.95 25.40 10.99
C SER A 66 13.63 25.81 12.42
N LEU A 67 14.37 25.25 13.37
CA LEU A 67 14.34 25.63 14.79
C LEU A 67 15.77 25.58 15.33
N ALA A 68 16.34 26.74 15.70
CA ALA A 68 17.74 26.88 16.03
C ALA A 68 18.65 26.29 14.94
N ASP A 69 19.45 25.27 15.27
CA ASP A 69 20.37 24.61 14.34
C ASP A 69 19.75 23.41 13.60
N SER A 70 18.53 23.02 13.98
CA SER A 70 17.80 21.91 13.34
C SER A 70 17.01 22.42 12.15
N ARG A 71 17.05 21.68 11.03
CA ARG A 71 16.34 22.01 9.79
C ARG A 71 15.82 20.75 9.13
N VAL A 72 14.58 20.83 8.64
CA VAL A 72 13.92 19.77 7.88
C VAL A 72 13.31 20.40 6.63
N ALA A 73 13.65 19.85 5.46
CA ALA A 73 13.11 20.29 4.18
C ALA A 73 12.05 19.30 3.68
N ILE A 74 11.05 19.86 3.02
CA ILE A 74 10.19 19.16 2.07
C ILE A 74 10.63 19.67 0.69
N PRO A 75 11.51 18.93 -0.02
CA PRO A 75 12.17 19.43 -1.23
C PRO A 75 11.19 19.87 -2.31
N PHE A 76 10.09 19.14 -2.44
CA PHE A 76 8.99 19.43 -3.35
C PHE A 76 7.65 19.10 -2.70
N LEU A 77 6.71 20.03 -2.77
CA LEU A 77 5.33 19.85 -2.34
C LEU A 77 4.55 19.31 -3.54
N ASP A 78 4.38 17.99 -3.56
CA ASP A 78 3.74 17.28 -4.66
C ASP A 78 2.21 17.47 -4.61
N PRO A 79 1.59 18.03 -5.67
CA PRO A 79 0.14 18.17 -5.73
C PRO A 79 -0.63 16.85 -5.72
N GLU A 80 -0.03 15.75 -6.15
CA GLU A 80 -0.66 14.43 -6.10
C GLU A 80 -0.79 13.93 -4.65
N ARG A 81 0.04 14.46 -3.76
CA ARG A 81 0.01 14.21 -2.31
C ARG A 81 -0.76 15.27 -1.51
N GLU A 82 -1.61 16.06 -2.13
CA GLU A 82 -2.38 17.13 -1.47
C GLU A 82 -3.08 16.65 -0.19
N ARG A 83 -3.61 15.43 -0.17
CA ARG A 83 -4.27 14.84 1.01
C ARG A 83 -3.33 14.65 2.21
N GLN A 84 -2.04 14.53 1.97
CA GLN A 84 -1.02 14.31 3.00
C GLN A 84 -0.29 15.60 3.39
N LEU A 85 -0.64 16.74 2.78
CA LEU A 85 0.05 18.02 2.97
C LEU A 85 0.09 18.43 4.46
N GLU A 86 -1.05 18.36 5.17
CA GLU A 86 -1.12 18.69 6.59
C GLU A 86 -0.22 17.77 7.43
N TYR A 87 -0.19 16.48 7.09
CA TYR A 87 0.68 15.51 7.74
C TYR A 87 2.15 15.81 7.45
N ASP A 88 2.54 16.02 6.19
CA ASP A 88 3.92 16.31 5.80
C ASP A 88 4.44 17.59 6.48
N LEU A 89 3.62 18.63 6.56
CA LEU A 89 3.95 19.88 7.27
C LEU A 89 4.13 19.67 8.78
N THR A 90 3.17 18.99 9.43
CA THR A 90 3.25 18.75 10.86
C THR A 90 4.40 17.85 11.23
N ARG A 91 4.68 16.86 10.38
CA ARG A 91 5.83 15.97 10.52
C ARG A 91 7.14 16.76 10.45
N ALA A 92 7.31 17.62 9.44
CA ALA A 92 8.49 18.47 9.32
C ALA A 92 8.66 19.38 10.55
N ILE A 93 7.57 19.94 11.08
CA ILE A 93 7.59 20.71 12.32
C ILE A 93 8.00 19.83 13.51
N SER A 94 7.43 18.64 13.66
CA SER A 94 7.77 17.72 14.77
C SER A 94 9.23 17.28 14.73
N GLN A 95 9.77 17.03 13.55
CA GLN A 95 11.16 16.60 13.35
C GLN A 95 12.19 17.66 13.78
N VAL A 96 11.92 18.96 13.60
CA VAL A 96 12.84 20.01 14.07
C VAL A 96 12.85 20.14 15.59
N PHE A 97 11.76 19.72 16.28
CA PHE A 97 11.71 19.65 17.75
C PHE A 97 12.41 18.40 18.31
N THR A 98 12.40 17.31 17.54
CA THR A 98 12.97 16.02 17.95
C THR A 98 13.92 15.53 16.86
N PRO A 99 15.15 16.09 16.78
CA PRO A 99 16.08 15.80 15.69
C PRO A 99 16.61 14.35 15.70
N GLU A 100 16.50 13.65 16.83
CA GLU A 100 16.90 12.25 16.91
C GLU A 100 15.82 11.35 16.26
N LYS A 101 16.19 10.68 15.17
CA LYS A 101 15.31 9.72 14.51
C LYS A 101 15.00 8.56 15.46
N PRO A 102 13.73 8.15 15.62
CA PRO A 102 13.41 6.93 16.36
C PRO A 102 14.11 5.72 15.74
N VAL A 103 14.59 4.81 16.58
CA VAL A 103 15.30 3.61 16.15
C VAL A 103 14.31 2.48 15.88
N ILE A 104 14.39 1.89 14.69
CA ILE A 104 13.62 0.71 14.28
C ILE A 104 14.59 -0.45 14.07
N GLY A 105 14.32 -1.59 14.70
CA GLY A 105 15.01 -2.84 14.41
C GLY A 105 14.27 -3.61 13.34
N VAL A 106 14.99 -4.15 12.36
CA VAL A 106 14.43 -5.05 11.35
C VAL A 106 15.15 -6.38 11.42
N MET A 107 14.39 -7.46 11.60
CA MET A 107 14.86 -8.85 11.54
C MET A 107 14.19 -9.53 10.36
N SER A 108 14.95 -10.15 9.47
CA SER A 108 14.38 -10.82 8.29
C SER A 108 15.21 -12.02 7.85
N ALA A 109 14.55 -13.08 7.40
CA ALA A 109 15.19 -14.16 6.65
C ALA A 109 15.36 -13.80 5.17
N LEU A 110 14.62 -12.79 4.69
CA LEU A 110 14.71 -12.31 3.31
C LEU A 110 15.77 -11.20 3.19
N PRO A 111 16.37 -10.99 2.00
CA PRO A 111 17.42 -9.99 1.79
C PRO A 111 16.87 -8.56 1.69
N VAL A 112 16.12 -8.12 2.70
CA VAL A 112 15.42 -6.81 2.69
C VAL A 112 16.39 -5.62 2.66
N PHE A 113 17.63 -5.79 3.15
CA PHE A 113 18.69 -4.79 3.09
C PHE A 113 19.54 -4.89 1.81
N GLY A 114 19.12 -5.73 0.85
CA GLY A 114 19.94 -6.06 -0.30
C GLY A 114 21.08 -7.03 0.07
N GLY A 115 22.06 -7.13 -0.78
CA GLY A 115 23.18 -8.03 -0.54
C GLY A 115 24.34 -7.83 -1.52
N PRO A 116 25.47 -8.48 -1.27
CA PRO A 116 26.58 -8.49 -2.20
C PRO A 116 26.17 -9.19 -3.51
N ALA A 117 26.72 -8.70 -4.63
CA ALA A 117 26.62 -9.43 -5.88
C ALA A 117 27.27 -10.80 -5.75
N ASN A 118 26.68 -11.83 -6.34
CA ASN A 118 27.37 -13.10 -6.40
C ASN A 118 28.54 -13.01 -7.42
N PRO A 119 29.59 -13.87 -7.33
CA PRO A 119 30.76 -13.77 -8.21
C PRO A 119 30.44 -13.83 -9.70
N MET A 120 29.32 -14.45 -10.08
CA MET A 120 28.88 -14.54 -11.46
C MET A 120 28.23 -13.22 -11.94
N MET A 121 27.51 -12.54 -11.07
CA MET A 121 26.95 -11.20 -11.31
C MET A 121 28.07 -10.14 -11.40
N GLU A 122 29.05 -10.21 -10.48
CA GLU A 122 30.23 -9.34 -10.50
C GLU A 122 31.03 -9.50 -11.81
N ALA A 123 31.21 -10.75 -12.28
CA ALA A 123 31.88 -11.03 -13.54
C ALA A 123 31.14 -10.46 -14.77
N GLN A 124 29.84 -10.21 -14.65
CA GLN A 124 28.99 -9.59 -15.68
C GLN A 124 28.82 -8.08 -15.48
N GLY A 125 29.47 -7.49 -14.48
CA GLY A 125 29.35 -6.07 -14.14
C GLY A 125 27.99 -5.70 -13.54
N GLN A 126 27.26 -6.69 -13.00
CA GLN A 126 25.97 -6.47 -12.34
C GLN A 126 26.17 -6.21 -10.85
N THR A 127 25.40 -5.29 -10.31
CA THR A 127 25.33 -5.00 -8.88
C THR A 127 24.51 -6.07 -8.17
N GLY A 128 24.77 -6.30 -6.87
CA GLY A 128 23.95 -7.18 -6.04
C GLY A 128 22.50 -6.69 -5.87
N PRO A 129 21.65 -7.53 -5.25
CA PRO A 129 20.28 -7.12 -4.94
C PRO A 129 20.25 -5.80 -4.16
N GLN A 130 19.44 -4.87 -4.61
CA GLN A 130 19.26 -3.58 -3.92
C GLN A 130 18.40 -3.78 -2.67
N PRO A 131 18.53 -2.91 -1.66
CA PRO A 131 17.59 -2.87 -0.55
C PRO A 131 16.16 -2.68 -1.05
N TRP A 132 15.20 -3.30 -0.38
CA TRP A 132 13.78 -3.07 -0.70
C TRP A 132 13.43 -1.59 -0.53
N THR A 133 12.53 -1.11 -1.37
CA THR A 133 12.06 0.29 -1.33
C THR A 133 11.46 0.64 0.04
N LEU A 134 10.80 -0.30 0.70
CA LEU A 134 10.33 -0.15 2.07
C LEU A 134 11.46 0.28 3.03
N ILE A 135 12.61 -0.39 2.97
CA ILE A 135 13.75 -0.08 3.86
C ILE A 135 14.32 1.30 3.54
N THR A 136 14.52 1.61 2.25
CA THR A 136 15.06 2.91 1.84
C THR A 136 14.13 4.07 2.23
N GLN A 137 12.81 3.88 2.13
CA GLN A 137 11.81 4.86 2.57
C GLN A 137 11.81 5.04 4.09
N LEU A 138 11.88 3.93 4.85
CA LEU A 138 11.95 4.02 6.31
C LEU A 138 13.23 4.72 6.79
N GLN A 139 14.37 4.53 6.12
CA GLN A 139 15.64 5.21 6.46
C GLN A 139 15.58 6.74 6.30
N GLN A 140 14.64 7.25 5.52
CA GLN A 140 14.45 8.70 5.43
C GLN A 140 14.01 9.30 6.77
N ASP A 141 13.22 8.56 7.56
CA ASP A 141 12.55 9.05 8.76
C ASP A 141 13.05 8.43 10.06
N TYR A 142 13.63 7.24 9.97
CA TYR A 142 14.02 6.40 11.10
C TYR A 142 15.49 6.00 11.01
N ASP A 143 16.10 5.72 12.14
CA ASP A 143 17.36 4.98 12.22
C ASP A 143 17.05 3.48 12.14
N VAL A 144 17.22 2.88 10.95
CA VAL A 144 16.84 1.49 10.68
C VAL A 144 18.05 0.59 10.89
N LYS A 145 17.98 -0.27 11.92
CA LYS A 145 19.02 -1.22 12.29
C LYS A 145 18.68 -2.64 11.86
N ASN A 146 19.60 -3.29 11.17
CA ASN A 146 19.50 -4.71 10.89
C ASN A 146 19.83 -5.50 12.18
N ILE A 147 18.91 -6.36 12.62
CA ILE A 147 19.05 -7.24 13.79
C ILE A 147 19.06 -8.68 13.30
N ASP A 148 20.06 -9.43 13.76
CA ASP A 148 20.19 -10.84 13.37
C ASP A 148 19.02 -11.68 13.92
N LEU A 149 18.51 -12.63 13.11
CA LEU A 149 17.46 -13.57 13.53
C LEU A 149 17.90 -14.53 14.66
N THR A 150 19.19 -14.58 14.96
CA THR A 150 19.76 -15.37 16.07
C THR A 150 20.04 -14.54 17.31
N ALA A 151 19.62 -13.27 17.35
CA ALA A 151 19.88 -12.37 18.45
C ALA A 151 19.27 -12.87 19.78
N ASP A 152 20.09 -12.94 20.81
CA ASP A 152 19.69 -13.35 22.17
C ASP A 152 18.99 -12.22 22.95
N ALA A 153 19.09 -11.00 22.47
CA ALA A 153 18.45 -9.83 23.07
C ALA A 153 18.23 -8.73 22.03
N ILE A 154 17.10 -8.02 22.16
CA ILE A 154 16.81 -6.85 21.32
C ILE A 154 17.41 -5.60 21.99
N PRO A 155 18.21 -4.76 21.28
CA PRO A 155 18.81 -3.55 21.83
C PRO A 155 17.79 -2.63 22.51
N ALA A 156 18.23 -1.93 23.54
CA ALA A 156 17.33 -1.12 24.37
C ALA A 156 16.84 0.17 23.71
N ASP A 157 17.57 0.66 22.72
CA ASP A 157 17.27 1.87 21.94
C ASP A 157 16.21 1.64 20.87
N ILE A 158 15.91 0.39 20.52
CA ILE A 158 14.86 0.04 19.56
C ILE A 158 13.49 0.32 20.18
N LYS A 159 12.68 1.12 19.50
CA LYS A 159 11.29 1.42 19.87
C LYS A 159 10.30 0.48 19.19
N VAL A 160 10.54 0.18 17.92
CA VAL A 160 9.71 -0.72 17.12
C VAL A 160 10.61 -1.80 16.52
N LEU A 161 10.22 -3.04 16.68
CA LEU A 161 10.83 -4.19 16.02
C LEU A 161 9.94 -4.66 14.88
N MET A 162 10.51 -4.76 13.68
CA MET A 162 9.84 -5.29 12.49
C MET A 162 10.44 -6.67 12.18
N LEU A 163 9.60 -7.69 12.18
CA LEU A 163 9.96 -9.05 11.78
C LEU A 163 9.39 -9.33 10.39
N ILE A 164 10.24 -9.53 9.40
CA ILE A 164 9.82 -9.86 8.03
C ILE A 164 10.22 -11.30 7.76
N HIS A 165 9.22 -12.16 7.58
CA HIS A 165 9.42 -13.59 7.33
C HIS A 165 10.39 -14.23 8.33
N PRO A 166 10.07 -14.33 9.65
CA PRO A 166 10.96 -14.85 10.69
C PRO A 166 11.12 -16.36 10.59
N LYS A 167 11.58 -16.87 9.44
CA LYS A 167 11.77 -18.28 9.15
C LYS A 167 12.85 -18.89 10.03
N GLY A 168 12.55 -20.02 10.64
CA GLY A 168 13.50 -20.76 11.45
C GLY A 168 13.94 -20.06 12.74
N ILE A 169 13.18 -19.09 13.22
CA ILE A 169 13.46 -18.35 14.45
C ILE A 169 13.51 -19.28 15.67
N SER A 170 14.57 -19.17 16.46
CA SER A 170 14.78 -20.03 17.63
C SER A 170 13.86 -19.64 18.81
N ASP A 171 13.63 -20.59 19.73
CA ASP A 171 12.92 -20.31 21.00
C ASP A 171 13.64 -19.19 21.80
N GLN A 172 14.98 -19.14 21.73
CA GLN A 172 15.78 -18.12 22.41
C GLN A 172 15.52 -16.72 21.82
N THR A 173 15.43 -16.61 20.50
CA THR A 173 15.12 -15.33 19.84
C THR A 173 13.65 -14.95 20.07
N GLN A 174 12.72 -15.91 20.05
CA GLN A 174 11.34 -15.63 20.44
C GLN A 174 11.24 -15.13 21.90
N TYR A 175 12.06 -15.68 22.82
CA TYR A 175 12.17 -15.16 24.18
C TYR A 175 12.71 -13.73 24.20
N ALA A 176 13.73 -13.40 23.41
CA ALA A 176 14.24 -12.03 23.32
C ALA A 176 13.17 -11.04 22.83
N ILE A 177 12.34 -11.46 21.87
CA ILE A 177 11.20 -10.67 21.36
C ILE A 177 10.11 -10.54 22.42
N ASP A 178 9.78 -11.62 23.15
CA ASP A 178 8.85 -11.62 24.29
C ASP A 178 9.26 -10.56 25.31
N GLN A 179 10.50 -10.60 25.78
CA GLN A 179 11.03 -9.66 26.75
C GLN A 179 11.11 -8.23 26.20
N PHE A 180 11.31 -8.04 24.90
CA PHE A 180 11.23 -6.75 24.24
C PHE A 180 9.82 -6.16 24.34
N ILE A 181 8.79 -6.95 24.04
CA ILE A 181 7.38 -6.54 24.14
C ILE A 181 7.02 -6.22 25.60
N LEU A 182 7.40 -7.08 26.54
CA LEU A 182 7.08 -6.92 27.95
C LEU A 182 7.71 -5.66 28.58
N ARG A 183 8.85 -5.19 28.08
CA ARG A 183 9.45 -3.91 28.52
C ARG A 183 8.84 -2.68 27.85
N GLY A 184 7.76 -2.83 27.03
CA GLY A 184 7.06 -1.75 26.36
C GLY A 184 7.47 -1.54 24.89
N GLY A 185 8.33 -2.41 24.33
CA GLY A 185 8.66 -2.43 22.91
C GLY A 185 7.42 -2.78 22.05
N LYS A 186 7.39 -2.29 20.84
CA LYS A 186 6.27 -2.49 19.90
C LYS A 186 6.72 -3.38 18.75
N LEU A 187 5.86 -4.31 18.33
CA LEU A 187 6.19 -5.31 17.33
C LEU A 187 5.31 -5.15 16.08
N ILE A 188 5.91 -5.29 14.90
CA ILE A 188 5.24 -5.54 13.63
C ILE A 188 5.81 -6.86 13.10
N ALA A 189 4.96 -7.86 12.86
CA ALA A 189 5.41 -9.13 12.31
C ALA A 189 4.65 -9.48 11.05
N PHE A 190 5.40 -9.83 10.02
CA PHE A 190 4.94 -10.31 8.73
C PHE A 190 5.22 -11.81 8.69
N LEU A 191 4.21 -12.60 8.96
CA LEU A 191 4.25 -14.05 8.94
C LEU A 191 3.80 -14.54 7.57
N ASP A 192 4.14 -15.76 7.22
CA ASP A 192 3.85 -16.26 5.89
C ASP A 192 3.59 -17.77 5.90
N PRO A 193 2.49 -18.25 5.32
CA PRO A 193 2.30 -19.68 5.13
C PRO A 193 3.12 -20.23 3.95
N GLU A 194 3.32 -19.42 2.88
CA GLU A 194 4.02 -19.83 1.66
C GLU A 194 4.60 -18.60 0.95
N SER A 195 5.82 -18.18 1.36
CA SER A 195 6.47 -17.01 0.76
C SER A 195 7.00 -17.32 -0.65
N ILE A 196 6.49 -16.58 -1.62
CA ILE A 196 6.94 -16.62 -3.02
C ILE A 196 8.37 -16.09 -3.14
N VAL A 197 8.68 -15.02 -2.39
CA VAL A 197 10.02 -14.40 -2.40
C VAL A 197 11.06 -15.37 -1.86
N ASP A 198 10.78 -16.06 -0.74
CA ASP A 198 11.69 -17.07 -0.18
C ASP A 198 11.84 -18.27 -1.12
N SER A 199 10.74 -18.78 -1.67
CA SER A 199 10.75 -19.91 -2.61
C SER A 199 11.59 -19.60 -3.85
N ARG A 200 11.49 -18.39 -4.41
CA ARG A 200 12.33 -17.94 -5.52
C ARG A 200 13.81 -17.83 -5.12
N ALA A 201 14.09 -17.28 -3.93
CA ALA A 201 15.46 -17.16 -3.43
C ALA A 201 16.11 -18.54 -3.23
N GLN A 202 15.38 -19.52 -2.71
CA GLN A 202 15.86 -20.90 -2.55
C GLN A 202 16.15 -21.55 -3.91
N GLN A 203 15.28 -21.38 -4.91
CA GLN A 203 15.50 -21.90 -6.26
C GLN A 203 16.75 -21.31 -6.93
N GLN A 204 17.01 -20.01 -6.74
CA GLN A 204 18.21 -19.36 -7.28
C GLN A 204 19.52 -19.82 -6.61
N GLN A 205 19.46 -20.27 -5.37
CA GLN A 205 20.62 -20.79 -4.63
C GLN A 205 20.90 -22.26 -4.92
N GLN A 206 19.97 -23.00 -5.51
CA GLN A 206 20.17 -24.39 -5.90
C GLN A 206 21.20 -24.48 -7.03
N ASN A 207 22.38 -25.06 -6.70
CA ASN A 207 23.39 -25.33 -7.71
C ASN A 207 23.12 -26.73 -8.29
N PRO A 208 22.78 -26.88 -9.58
CA PRO A 208 22.48 -28.18 -10.20
C PRO A 208 23.60 -29.22 -10.08
N MET A 209 24.82 -28.76 -9.75
CA MET A 209 26.01 -29.66 -9.63
C MET A 209 26.24 -30.22 -8.21
N MET A 210 25.54 -29.73 -7.18
CA MET A 210 25.79 -30.12 -5.77
C MET A 210 24.79 -31.12 -5.16
N GLY A 211 23.87 -31.64 -5.94
CA GLY A 211 22.84 -32.58 -5.46
C GLY A 211 21.61 -31.85 -4.94
N GLU A 212 20.45 -32.38 -5.26
CA GLU A 212 19.16 -31.85 -4.88
C GLU A 212 18.95 -32.01 -3.35
N ASN A 213 19.24 -30.97 -2.59
CA ASN A 213 18.55 -30.80 -1.32
C ASN A 213 17.17 -30.24 -1.65
N PRO A 214 16.09 -30.92 -1.26
CA PRO A 214 14.75 -30.35 -1.46
C PRO A 214 14.68 -28.98 -0.79
N PRO A 215 13.99 -27.99 -1.42
CA PRO A 215 13.79 -26.69 -0.81
C PRO A 215 13.15 -26.87 0.56
N GLY A 216 13.61 -26.11 1.55
CA GLY A 216 12.97 -26.07 2.86
C GLY A 216 11.60 -25.42 2.79
N PRO A 217 10.75 -25.58 3.82
CA PRO A 217 9.46 -24.89 3.86
C PRO A 217 9.66 -23.38 3.69
N ALA A 218 8.82 -22.74 2.87
CA ALA A 218 8.85 -21.30 2.64
C ALA A 218 7.88 -20.56 3.58
N SER A 219 7.64 -21.13 4.75
CA SER A 219 6.71 -20.59 5.75
C SER A 219 7.44 -20.01 6.95
N SER A 220 6.77 -19.09 7.64
CA SER A 220 7.25 -18.49 8.89
C SER A 220 6.11 -18.27 9.89
N SER A 221 6.40 -18.44 11.18
CA SER A 221 5.46 -18.24 12.28
C SER A 221 6.19 -17.86 13.57
N LEU A 222 5.42 -17.53 14.60
CA LEU A 222 5.89 -17.26 15.97
C LEU A 222 5.25 -18.28 16.92
N ASP A 223 5.69 -19.53 16.84
CA ASP A 223 5.04 -20.71 17.44
C ASP A 223 4.90 -20.65 18.97
N LYS A 224 5.73 -19.87 19.66
CA LYS A 224 5.64 -19.68 21.12
C LYS A 224 4.80 -18.46 21.48
N LEU A 225 4.91 -17.39 20.70
CA LEU A 225 4.29 -16.11 21.03
C LEU A 225 2.80 -16.08 20.70
N LEU A 226 2.40 -16.55 19.51
CA LEU A 226 1.01 -16.51 19.07
C LEU A 226 0.05 -17.23 20.04
N PRO A 227 0.34 -18.50 20.48
CA PRO A 227 -0.53 -19.16 21.45
C PRO A 227 -0.63 -18.44 22.79
N ALA A 228 0.45 -17.79 23.25
CA ALA A 228 0.43 -17.01 24.49
C ALA A 228 -0.46 -15.75 24.37
N TRP A 229 -0.59 -15.21 23.16
CA TRP A 229 -1.51 -14.10 22.86
C TRP A 229 -2.95 -14.56 22.55
N GLY A 230 -3.19 -15.87 22.49
CA GLY A 230 -4.50 -16.48 22.21
C GLY A 230 -4.80 -16.60 20.71
N LEU A 231 -3.82 -16.41 19.85
CA LEU A 231 -3.96 -16.52 18.41
C LEU A 231 -3.32 -17.81 17.87
N GLN A 232 -3.80 -18.22 16.70
CA GLN A 232 -3.26 -19.32 15.92
C GLN A 232 -3.04 -18.87 14.48
N PHE A 233 -1.98 -19.36 13.86
CA PHE A 233 -1.63 -19.13 12.46
C PHE A 233 -1.18 -20.45 11.85
N ASP A 234 -1.99 -20.98 10.92
CA ASP A 234 -1.71 -22.26 10.26
C ASP A 234 -0.86 -22.02 9.01
N THR A 235 0.42 -22.39 9.10
CA THR A 235 1.39 -22.24 8.00
C THR A 235 1.17 -23.21 6.83
N SER A 236 0.21 -24.13 6.92
CA SER A 236 -0.17 -25.01 5.82
C SER A 236 -1.35 -24.49 4.99
N LYS A 237 -1.98 -23.39 5.43
CA LYS A 237 -3.21 -22.89 4.85
C LYS A 237 -3.08 -21.41 4.43
N VAL A 238 -3.61 -21.12 3.25
CA VAL A 238 -3.78 -19.77 2.72
C VAL A 238 -5.26 -19.46 2.53
N VAL A 239 -5.60 -18.19 2.52
CA VAL A 239 -6.96 -17.73 2.24
C VAL A 239 -7.14 -17.59 0.74
N ALA A 240 -8.14 -18.27 0.21
CA ALA A 240 -8.66 -18.05 -1.13
C ALA A 240 -10.02 -17.33 -1.03
N ASP A 241 -10.28 -16.34 -1.89
CA ASP A 241 -11.45 -15.47 -1.83
C ASP A 241 -11.95 -15.16 -3.25
N LEU A 242 -13.26 -15.34 -3.49
CA LEU A 242 -13.84 -15.10 -4.79
C LEU A 242 -14.12 -13.61 -5.07
N ASP A 243 -14.40 -12.84 -4.04
CA ASP A 243 -14.72 -11.42 -4.18
C ASP A 243 -13.45 -10.57 -4.37
N PHE A 244 -12.34 -11.00 -3.74
CA PHE A 244 -11.05 -10.29 -3.78
C PHE A 244 -10.01 -10.96 -4.67
N LYS A 245 -10.37 -11.98 -5.45
CA LYS A 245 -9.46 -12.66 -6.37
C LYS A 245 -8.84 -11.70 -7.38
N MET A 246 -7.56 -11.90 -7.65
CA MET A 246 -6.86 -11.20 -8.71
C MET A 246 -6.76 -12.05 -9.98
N GLN A 247 -6.45 -11.41 -11.10
CA GLN A 247 -6.04 -12.07 -12.31
C GLN A 247 -4.52 -12.06 -12.42
N ILE A 248 -3.94 -13.23 -12.61
CA ILE A 248 -2.50 -13.40 -12.83
C ILE A 248 -2.26 -14.01 -14.22
N ASN A 249 -1.04 -13.88 -14.73
CA ASN A 249 -0.66 -14.60 -15.94
C ASN A 249 -0.48 -16.08 -15.61
N GLY A 250 -1.37 -16.92 -16.11
CA GLY A 250 -1.26 -18.37 -15.98
C GLY A 250 -0.05 -18.94 -16.74
N GLN A 251 0.21 -20.24 -16.55
CA GLN A 251 1.36 -20.92 -17.17
C GLN A 251 1.38 -20.82 -18.70
N ASN A 252 0.22 -20.61 -19.33
CA ASN A 252 0.06 -20.46 -20.77
C ASN A 252 0.16 -19.01 -21.25
N GLY A 253 0.49 -18.06 -20.35
CA GLY A 253 0.51 -16.63 -20.65
C GLY A 253 -0.87 -16.00 -20.85
N GLN A 254 -1.94 -16.72 -20.56
CA GLN A 254 -3.32 -16.20 -20.58
C GLN A 254 -3.69 -15.72 -19.16
N PRO A 255 -4.49 -14.65 -19.06
CA PRO A 255 -5.04 -14.22 -17.76
C PRO A 255 -5.85 -15.34 -17.12
N GLU A 256 -5.58 -15.66 -15.87
CA GLU A 256 -6.26 -16.67 -15.07
C GLU A 256 -6.68 -16.08 -13.73
N ASP A 257 -7.92 -16.36 -13.28
CA ASP A 257 -8.40 -15.96 -11.97
C ASP A 257 -7.61 -16.72 -10.88
N ALA A 258 -7.03 -16.02 -9.95
CA ALA A 258 -6.23 -16.56 -8.86
C ALA A 258 -6.86 -16.20 -7.49
N PRO A 259 -7.73 -17.06 -6.95
CA PRO A 259 -8.46 -16.75 -5.71
C PRO A 259 -7.56 -16.70 -4.47
N ALA A 260 -6.34 -17.24 -4.50
CA ALA A 260 -5.35 -17.14 -3.42
C ALA A 260 -4.44 -15.89 -3.53
N PHE A 261 -4.60 -15.08 -4.57
CA PHE A 261 -3.96 -13.77 -4.72
C PHE A 261 -5.04 -12.71 -4.50
N LEU A 262 -5.01 -12.06 -3.33
CA LEU A 262 -6.08 -11.16 -2.93
C LEU A 262 -5.75 -9.71 -3.26
N GLY A 263 -6.65 -9.05 -3.97
CA GLY A 263 -6.66 -7.61 -4.17
C GLY A 263 -7.76 -6.98 -3.31
N LEU A 264 -7.43 -6.67 -2.06
CA LEU A 264 -8.39 -6.06 -1.15
C LEU A 264 -8.73 -4.64 -1.59
N THR A 265 -10.02 -4.36 -1.57
CA THR A 265 -10.60 -3.03 -1.75
C THR A 265 -11.11 -2.50 -0.41
N ALA A 266 -11.82 -1.37 -0.42
CA ALA A 266 -12.39 -0.76 0.76
C ALA A 266 -13.19 -1.74 1.65
N ASP A 267 -13.84 -2.74 1.06
CA ASP A 267 -14.65 -3.71 1.78
C ASP A 267 -13.83 -4.72 2.59
N GLY A 268 -12.55 -4.91 2.28
CA GLY A 268 -11.62 -5.78 3.01
C GLY A 268 -10.67 -5.03 3.96
N ILE A 269 -10.77 -3.69 4.01
CA ILE A 269 -9.88 -2.81 4.76
C ILE A 269 -10.67 -2.08 5.85
N ASN A 270 -10.19 -2.14 7.09
CA ASN A 270 -10.81 -1.43 8.20
C ASN A 270 -10.51 0.07 8.16
N HIS A 271 -11.41 0.87 7.63
CA HIS A 271 -11.26 2.32 7.52
C HIS A 271 -11.49 3.09 8.83
N ASP A 272 -11.91 2.44 9.90
CA ASP A 272 -12.02 3.06 11.23
C ASP A 272 -10.66 3.13 11.94
N ASP A 273 -9.66 2.38 11.48
CA ASP A 273 -8.31 2.42 12.01
C ASP A 273 -7.44 3.46 11.28
N ILE A 274 -6.64 4.17 12.06
CA ILE A 274 -5.82 5.30 11.57
C ILE A 274 -4.78 4.85 10.53
N ALA A 275 -4.19 3.66 10.70
CA ALA A 275 -3.15 3.17 9.79
C ALA A 275 -3.72 2.69 8.45
N THR A 276 -4.91 2.12 8.46
CA THR A 276 -5.57 1.55 7.27
C THR A 276 -6.51 2.52 6.58
N SER A 277 -7.04 3.51 7.31
CA SER A 277 -8.00 4.49 6.78
C SER A 277 -7.56 5.20 5.48
N PRO A 278 -6.30 5.59 5.25
CA PRO A 278 -5.87 6.25 4.01
C PRO A 278 -5.53 5.27 2.86
N VAL A 279 -5.71 3.97 3.08
CA VAL A 279 -5.30 2.94 2.12
C VAL A 279 -6.51 2.51 1.30
N ASP A 280 -6.45 2.66 -0.01
CA ASP A 280 -7.56 2.33 -0.91
C ASP A 280 -7.52 0.87 -1.39
N SER A 281 -6.33 0.26 -1.47
CA SER A 281 -6.17 -1.12 -1.93
C SER A 281 -4.92 -1.77 -1.33
N VAL A 282 -4.99 -3.09 -1.10
CA VAL A 282 -3.86 -3.91 -0.61
C VAL A 282 -3.82 -5.22 -1.40
N TRP A 283 -2.63 -5.59 -1.88
CA TRP A 283 -2.42 -6.86 -2.57
C TRP A 283 -1.68 -7.84 -1.64
N LEU A 284 -2.25 -9.02 -1.47
CA LEU A 284 -1.75 -10.06 -0.57
C LEU A 284 -1.64 -11.39 -1.34
N PRO A 285 -0.44 -11.79 -1.77
CA PRO A 285 -0.23 -13.10 -2.39
C PRO A 285 -0.15 -14.19 -1.32
N LEU A 286 -0.93 -15.25 -1.47
CA LEU A 286 -0.90 -16.46 -0.62
C LEU A 286 -1.01 -16.18 0.89
N VAL A 287 -1.83 -15.21 1.28
CA VAL A 287 -1.95 -14.74 2.66
C VAL A 287 -2.57 -15.80 3.58
N GLY A 288 -2.02 -15.95 4.79
CA GLY A 288 -2.60 -16.76 5.86
C GLY A 288 -3.62 -16.00 6.71
N ALA A 289 -4.37 -16.73 7.53
CA ALA A 289 -5.38 -16.19 8.43
C ALA A 289 -4.98 -16.33 9.90
N PHE A 290 -5.33 -15.33 10.71
CA PHE A 290 -5.27 -15.41 12.16
C PHE A 290 -6.60 -15.94 12.69
N THR A 291 -6.54 -16.94 13.58
CA THR A 291 -7.72 -17.53 14.23
C THR A 291 -7.50 -17.57 15.74
N GLY A 292 -8.57 -17.85 16.48
CA GLY A 292 -8.50 -17.87 17.95
C GLY A 292 -9.25 -16.69 18.58
N SER A 293 -8.88 -16.35 19.79
CA SER A 293 -9.41 -15.20 20.52
C SER A 293 -8.31 -14.61 21.39
N PRO A 294 -8.20 -13.29 21.50
CA PRO A 294 -7.13 -12.65 22.22
C PRO A 294 -7.10 -13.08 23.68
N ALA A 295 -5.90 -13.29 24.23
CA ALA A 295 -5.71 -13.64 25.63
C ALA A 295 -6.25 -12.54 26.55
N ALA A 296 -6.59 -12.92 27.79
CA ALA A 296 -7.13 -11.97 28.77
C ALA A 296 -6.16 -10.81 29.02
N GLY A 297 -6.65 -9.59 28.89
CA GLY A 297 -5.87 -8.35 28.97
C GLY A 297 -5.52 -7.75 27.60
N LEU A 298 -5.73 -8.48 26.52
CA LEU A 298 -5.49 -8.02 25.15
C LEU A 298 -6.81 -7.69 24.45
N LYS A 299 -6.79 -6.62 23.64
CA LYS A 299 -7.84 -6.25 22.70
C LYS A 299 -7.34 -6.46 21.28
N GLU A 300 -8.11 -7.17 20.49
CA GLU A 300 -7.87 -7.35 19.08
C GLU A 300 -8.61 -6.29 18.25
N THR A 301 -7.95 -5.80 17.20
CA THR A 301 -8.55 -5.00 16.14
C THR A 301 -8.14 -5.61 14.81
N VAL A 302 -9.11 -6.06 14.03
CA VAL A 302 -8.88 -6.56 12.69
C VAL A 302 -8.61 -5.37 11.77
N LEU A 303 -7.48 -5.39 11.06
CA LEU A 303 -7.04 -4.34 10.14
C LEU A 303 -7.42 -4.66 8.71
N LEU A 304 -7.19 -5.92 8.30
CA LEU A 304 -7.51 -6.46 6.98
C LEU A 304 -8.26 -7.77 7.15
N HIS A 305 -9.26 -8.02 6.31
CA HIS A 305 -10.02 -9.26 6.35
C HIS A 305 -10.48 -9.71 4.96
N SER A 306 -10.75 -11.01 4.82
CA SER A 306 -11.37 -11.58 3.62
C SER A 306 -12.85 -11.24 3.53
N SER A 307 -13.46 -11.48 2.39
CA SER A 307 -14.92 -11.52 2.26
C SER A 307 -15.51 -12.78 2.93
N THR A 308 -16.82 -12.91 2.89
CA THR A 308 -17.51 -14.15 3.30
C THR A 308 -17.49 -15.23 2.21
N GLN A 309 -17.06 -14.88 0.99
CA GLN A 309 -16.88 -15.82 -0.12
C GLN A 309 -15.45 -16.40 -0.11
N ALA A 310 -14.93 -16.69 1.08
CA ALA A 310 -13.58 -17.17 1.31
C ALA A 310 -13.53 -18.59 1.88
N GLU A 311 -12.39 -19.25 1.65
CA GLU A 311 -12.06 -20.59 2.15
C GLU A 311 -10.57 -20.67 2.51
N LEU A 312 -10.22 -21.55 3.48
CA LEU A 312 -8.84 -21.89 3.77
C LEU A 312 -8.43 -23.11 2.94
N VAL A 313 -7.54 -22.89 1.97
CA VAL A 313 -7.02 -23.92 1.05
C VAL A 313 -5.59 -24.31 1.42
N ASP A 314 -5.11 -25.43 0.88
CA ASP A 314 -3.71 -25.84 1.06
C ASP A 314 -2.75 -24.89 0.35
N GLY A 315 -1.73 -24.39 1.06
CA GLY A 315 -0.79 -23.41 0.53
C GLY A 315 0.01 -23.91 -0.66
N MET A 316 0.44 -25.18 -0.62
CA MET A 316 1.19 -25.81 -1.71
C MET A 316 0.30 -25.99 -2.94
N GLU A 317 -0.95 -26.40 -2.77
CA GLU A 317 -1.92 -26.49 -3.86
C GLU A 317 -2.18 -25.12 -4.48
N ALA A 318 -2.34 -24.10 -3.65
CA ALA A 318 -2.57 -22.74 -4.10
C ALA A 318 -1.38 -22.15 -4.89
N SER A 319 -0.15 -22.48 -4.48
CA SER A 319 1.06 -21.97 -5.14
C SER A 319 1.40 -22.71 -6.45
N MET A 320 1.04 -24.00 -6.56
CA MET A 320 1.43 -24.87 -7.69
C MET A 320 0.28 -25.19 -8.63
N GLY A 321 -0.97 -25.22 -8.14
CA GLY A 321 -2.11 -25.80 -8.85
C GLY A 321 -2.77 -24.89 -9.89
N GLY A 322 -2.46 -23.59 -9.91
CA GLY A 322 -3.15 -22.60 -10.72
C GLY A 322 -4.57 -22.28 -10.23
N GLY A 323 -5.08 -21.12 -10.62
CA GLY A 323 -6.39 -20.64 -10.15
C GLY A 323 -7.56 -21.51 -10.59
N ALA A 324 -7.51 -22.12 -11.79
CA ALA A 324 -8.59 -22.95 -12.31
C ALA A 324 -8.81 -24.23 -11.48
N ALA A 325 -7.75 -24.84 -10.94
CA ALA A 325 -7.87 -26.03 -10.10
C ALA A 325 -8.57 -25.67 -8.77
N LEU A 326 -8.15 -24.58 -8.11
CA LEU A 326 -8.78 -24.09 -6.89
C LEU A 326 -10.25 -23.70 -7.11
N MET A 327 -10.57 -23.08 -8.24
CA MET A 327 -11.94 -22.65 -8.55
C MET A 327 -12.92 -23.83 -8.71
N SER A 328 -12.44 -25.01 -9.19
CA SER A 328 -13.29 -26.17 -9.44
C SER A 328 -13.88 -26.80 -8.16
N ASP A 329 -13.14 -26.77 -7.08
CA ASP A 329 -13.50 -27.39 -5.80
C ASP A 329 -13.84 -26.37 -4.70
N PHE A 330 -13.85 -25.08 -5.02
CA PHE A 330 -14.04 -23.98 -4.10
C PHE A 330 -15.41 -24.02 -3.39
N LYS A 331 -15.40 -23.91 -2.06
CA LYS A 331 -16.61 -23.94 -1.21
C LYS A 331 -16.55 -22.81 -0.18
N PRO A 332 -17.16 -21.65 -0.48
CA PRO A 332 -17.19 -20.55 0.48
C PRO A 332 -17.69 -20.99 1.86
N THR A 333 -16.96 -20.63 2.89
CA THR A 333 -17.31 -21.00 4.27
C THR A 333 -18.35 -20.07 4.90
N GLY A 334 -18.61 -18.92 4.29
CA GLY A 334 -19.46 -17.87 4.88
C GLY A 334 -18.78 -17.11 6.01
N VAL A 335 -17.49 -17.34 6.25
CA VAL A 335 -16.70 -16.70 7.32
C VAL A 335 -15.70 -15.72 6.70
N SER A 336 -15.62 -14.53 7.29
CA SER A 336 -14.57 -13.55 6.98
C SER A 336 -13.36 -13.86 7.87
N TYR A 337 -12.19 -14.05 7.26
CA TYR A 337 -10.95 -14.39 7.92
C TYR A 337 -10.10 -13.15 8.19
N PRO A 338 -9.61 -12.90 9.42
CA PRO A 338 -8.64 -11.87 9.72
C PRO A 338 -7.29 -12.16 9.03
N LEU A 339 -6.84 -11.23 8.18
CA LEU A 339 -5.58 -11.31 7.42
C LEU A 339 -4.46 -10.47 8.06
N ALA A 340 -4.85 -9.39 8.72
CA ALA A 340 -3.98 -8.58 9.56
C ALA A 340 -4.72 -8.13 10.81
N VAL A 341 -4.04 -8.21 11.95
CA VAL A 341 -4.62 -7.88 13.25
C VAL A 341 -3.66 -7.04 14.09
N ARG A 342 -4.24 -6.20 14.94
CA ARG A 342 -3.52 -5.49 15.99
C ARG A 342 -3.99 -5.98 17.35
N LEU A 343 -3.05 -6.38 18.19
CA LEU A 343 -3.25 -6.65 19.61
C LEU A 343 -2.74 -5.46 20.43
N THR A 344 -3.54 -4.99 21.38
CA THR A 344 -3.18 -3.92 22.30
C THR A 344 -3.56 -4.30 23.72
N GLY A 345 -2.72 -3.94 24.68
CA GLY A 345 -3.01 -4.20 26.11
C GLY A 345 -1.79 -4.68 26.88
N ASP A 346 -2.04 -5.42 27.95
CA ASP A 346 -1.03 -5.96 28.83
C ASP A 346 -0.71 -7.40 28.44
N PHE A 347 0.48 -7.61 27.89
CA PHE A 347 0.95 -8.92 27.44
C PHE A 347 1.52 -9.72 28.62
N LYS A 348 1.31 -11.03 28.58
CA LYS A 348 1.95 -12.00 29.47
C LYS A 348 3.02 -12.77 28.73
N THR A 349 4.09 -13.16 29.45
CA THR A 349 5.19 -13.90 28.84
C THR A 349 4.72 -15.24 28.24
N ALA A 350 5.23 -15.54 27.05
CA ALA A 350 5.13 -16.86 26.45
C ALA A 350 6.08 -17.89 27.10
N PHE A 351 7.00 -17.41 27.96
CA PHE A 351 8.04 -18.22 28.61
C PHE A 351 7.93 -18.18 30.14
N PRO A 352 6.92 -18.82 30.73
CA PRO A 352 6.67 -18.77 32.18
C PRO A 352 7.83 -19.37 33.01
N ASN A 353 8.63 -20.26 32.39
CA ASN A 353 9.79 -20.91 33.01
C ASN A 353 11.11 -20.13 32.85
N GLY A 354 11.07 -18.93 32.23
CA GLY A 354 12.27 -18.13 31.94
C GLY A 354 12.92 -18.44 30.60
N SER A 355 14.17 -18.00 30.43
CA SER A 355 14.93 -18.16 29.18
C SER A 355 15.18 -19.63 28.81
N PRO A 356 14.93 -20.06 27.57
CA PRO A 356 15.25 -21.42 27.12
C PRO A 356 16.72 -21.81 27.27
N ALA A 357 17.66 -20.83 27.23
CA ALA A 357 19.10 -21.07 27.36
C ALA A 357 19.56 -21.37 28.79
N GLU A 358 18.75 -21.09 29.82
CA GLU A 358 19.16 -21.33 31.22
C GLU A 358 19.17 -22.83 31.61
N SER A 359 18.62 -23.71 30.79
CA SER A 359 18.56 -25.15 31.08
C SER A 359 19.87 -25.92 30.79
N THR A 360 20.86 -25.32 30.11
CA THR A 360 22.05 -26.04 29.63
C THR A 360 23.39 -25.56 30.17
N ASP A 361 23.52 -24.34 30.72
CA ASP A 361 24.82 -23.81 31.16
C ASP A 361 24.84 -23.41 32.65
N LYS A 362 25.31 -24.32 33.50
CA LYS A 362 25.71 -24.00 34.89
C LYS A 362 27.12 -23.44 34.94
N SER A 363 27.49 -22.56 34.04
CA SER A 363 28.79 -21.84 34.12
C SER A 363 28.67 -20.64 35.02
N THR A 364 29.38 -20.68 36.14
CA THR A 364 29.27 -19.83 37.34
C THR A 364 29.91 -18.43 37.21
N ASN A 365 30.17 -17.88 36.01
CA ASN A 365 30.91 -16.61 35.85
C ASN A 365 30.34 -15.64 34.82
N SER A 366 29.07 -15.73 34.43
CA SER A 366 28.42 -14.70 33.61
C SER A 366 27.79 -13.62 34.53
N PRO A 367 27.85 -12.33 34.18
CA PRO A 367 27.11 -11.29 34.90
C PRO A 367 25.62 -11.64 34.95
N ALA A 368 25.02 -11.47 36.13
CA ALA A 368 23.59 -11.80 36.32
C ALA A 368 22.73 -11.11 35.27
N LYS A 369 22.06 -11.90 34.41
CA LYS A 369 21.08 -11.37 33.49
C LYS A 369 19.94 -10.68 34.28
N PRO A 370 19.37 -9.59 33.77
CA PRO A 370 18.21 -8.98 34.41
C PRO A 370 17.08 -10.01 34.56
N PRO A 371 16.28 -9.94 35.65
CA PRO A 371 15.19 -10.88 35.87
C PRO A 371 14.19 -10.84 34.71
N SER A 372 13.74 -12.02 34.26
CA SER A 372 12.73 -12.15 33.21
C SER A 372 11.42 -11.49 33.60
N LEU A 373 10.89 -10.63 32.74
CA LEU A 373 9.58 -10.04 32.90
C LEU A 373 8.51 -11.10 32.66
N LYS A 374 7.44 -11.08 33.47
CA LYS A 374 6.31 -12.01 33.34
C LYS A 374 5.09 -11.36 32.72
N GLU A 375 4.97 -10.04 32.83
CA GLU A 375 3.89 -9.22 32.29
C GLU A 375 4.47 -7.90 31.80
N SER A 376 3.74 -7.23 30.89
CA SER A 376 4.12 -5.92 30.36
C SER A 376 4.25 -4.90 31.48
N THR A 377 5.30 -4.07 31.42
CA THR A 377 5.46 -2.93 32.33
C THR A 377 4.47 -1.80 32.06
N SER A 378 3.92 -1.76 30.86
CA SER A 378 2.89 -0.82 30.41
C SER A 378 2.16 -1.43 29.21
N PRO A 379 0.91 -1.01 28.92
CA PRO A 379 0.21 -1.45 27.72
C PRO A 379 1.04 -1.19 26.46
N THR A 380 1.13 -2.19 25.59
CA THR A 380 1.89 -2.10 24.35
C THR A 380 1.08 -2.61 23.16
N SER A 381 1.66 -2.62 21.97
CA SER A 381 0.99 -2.99 20.73
C SER A 381 1.82 -3.94 19.89
N VAL A 382 1.16 -4.95 19.37
CA VAL A 382 1.69 -5.92 18.39
C VAL A 382 0.79 -5.88 17.16
N VAL A 383 1.37 -5.72 15.97
CA VAL A 383 0.67 -5.80 14.68
C VAL A 383 1.17 -7.01 13.93
N LEU A 384 0.25 -7.83 13.44
CA LEU A 384 0.53 -9.07 12.72
C LEU A 384 -0.07 -9.02 11.33
N PHE A 385 0.69 -9.37 10.33
CA PHE A 385 0.27 -9.58 8.96
C PHE A 385 0.47 -11.05 8.59
N GLY A 386 -0.49 -11.64 7.89
CA GLY A 386 -0.46 -13.04 7.46
C GLY A 386 0.27 -13.27 6.14
N ASP A 387 1.01 -12.28 5.66
CA ASP A 387 1.78 -12.31 4.42
C ASP A 387 3.04 -11.47 4.61
N SER A 388 4.17 -11.93 4.14
CA SER A 388 5.43 -11.18 4.15
C SER A 388 5.79 -10.61 2.77
N ASP A 389 5.29 -11.25 1.72
CA ASP A 389 5.63 -10.92 0.33
C ASP A 389 5.04 -9.60 -0.11
N PHE A 390 3.89 -9.19 0.48
CA PHE A 390 3.26 -7.92 0.12
C PHE A 390 4.13 -6.69 0.44
N ALA A 391 5.16 -6.86 1.28
CA ALA A 391 6.16 -5.83 1.58
C ALA A 391 7.26 -5.72 0.52
N ALA A 392 7.40 -6.73 -0.35
CA ALA A 392 8.43 -6.77 -1.38
C ALA A 392 8.09 -5.87 -2.57
N ASP A 393 9.13 -5.35 -3.21
CA ASP A 393 8.99 -4.47 -4.38
C ASP A 393 8.19 -5.12 -5.52
N ASP A 394 8.32 -6.44 -5.72
CA ASP A 394 7.62 -7.19 -6.76
C ASP A 394 6.10 -7.15 -6.62
N PHE A 395 5.58 -6.99 -5.41
CA PHE A 395 4.15 -6.95 -5.10
C PHE A 395 3.63 -5.54 -4.75
N SER A 396 4.52 -4.56 -4.69
CA SER A 396 4.21 -3.19 -4.27
C SER A 396 4.43 -2.16 -5.36
N LEU A 397 5.35 -2.42 -6.30
CA LEU A 397 5.86 -1.43 -7.26
C LEU A 397 5.78 -1.92 -8.70
N ASN A 398 5.37 -1.01 -9.56
CA ASN A 398 5.56 -1.16 -11.00
C ASN A 398 6.91 -0.54 -11.39
N LYS A 399 7.86 -1.38 -11.78
CA LYS A 399 9.19 -0.97 -12.23
C LYS A 399 9.23 -0.91 -13.75
N SER A 400 9.49 0.25 -14.32
CA SER A 400 9.61 0.45 -15.75
C SER A 400 11.02 0.99 -16.10
N GLN A 401 11.64 0.37 -17.10
CA GLN A 401 12.91 0.84 -17.64
C GLN A 401 12.65 2.02 -18.56
N THR A 402 13.24 3.17 -18.24
CA THR A 402 13.18 4.36 -19.09
C THR A 402 14.58 4.69 -19.62
N PRO A 403 14.72 5.51 -20.68
CA PRO A 403 16.03 5.97 -21.14
C PRO A 403 16.84 6.73 -20.08
N PHE A 404 16.20 7.17 -19.00
CA PHE A 404 16.82 7.92 -17.90
C PHE A 404 17.09 7.05 -16.66
N GLY A 405 16.82 5.73 -16.73
CA GLY A 405 16.97 4.79 -15.64
C GLY A 405 15.69 4.04 -15.31
N GLU A 406 15.73 3.24 -14.25
CA GLU A 406 14.56 2.54 -13.72
C GLU A 406 13.65 3.52 -12.97
N MET A 407 12.40 3.60 -13.38
CA MET A 407 11.34 4.31 -12.64
C MET A 407 10.47 3.29 -11.91
N ALA A 408 10.29 3.51 -10.61
CA ALA A 408 9.40 2.73 -9.78
C ALA A 408 8.20 3.58 -9.35
N SER A 409 6.98 3.08 -9.54
CA SER A 409 5.75 3.71 -9.09
C SER A 409 4.93 2.73 -8.26
N PRO A 410 4.23 3.19 -7.20
CA PRO A 410 3.35 2.31 -6.42
C PRO A 410 2.26 1.68 -7.30
N MET A 411 2.05 0.36 -7.19
CA MET A 411 0.93 -0.35 -7.82
C MET A 411 -0.32 -0.35 -6.94
N ASN A 412 -0.13 -0.25 -5.63
CA ASN A 412 -1.16 -0.41 -4.61
C ASN A 412 -0.76 0.33 -3.32
N GLY A 413 -1.53 0.16 -2.26
CA GLY A 413 -1.30 0.78 -0.96
C GLY A 413 -0.40 0.01 0.01
N ASN A 414 0.28 -1.06 -0.40
CA ASN A 414 1.05 -1.93 0.49
C ASN A 414 2.11 -1.17 1.29
N LEU A 415 3.00 -0.47 0.59
CA LEU A 415 4.08 0.30 1.25
C LEU A 415 3.50 1.41 2.15
N SER A 416 2.44 2.08 1.68
CA SER A 416 1.77 3.12 2.48
C SER A 416 1.15 2.56 3.76
N LEU A 417 0.54 1.37 3.69
CA LEU A 417 0.00 0.67 4.87
C LEU A 417 1.09 0.37 5.89
N ILE A 418 2.21 -0.21 5.43
CA ILE A 418 3.32 -0.57 6.32
C ILE A 418 3.91 0.68 6.98
N GLN A 419 4.16 1.73 6.20
CA GLN A 419 4.64 3.01 6.72
C GLN A 419 3.67 3.61 7.75
N ASN A 420 2.35 3.58 7.46
CA ASN A 420 1.34 4.06 8.38
C ASN A 420 1.36 3.32 9.72
N VAL A 421 1.54 2.00 9.68
CA VAL A 421 1.65 1.18 10.90
C VAL A 421 2.93 1.50 11.65
N VAL A 422 4.06 1.64 10.96
CA VAL A 422 5.34 2.04 11.57
C VAL A 422 5.23 3.40 12.24
N ASP A 423 4.70 4.40 11.53
CA ASP A 423 4.51 5.75 12.06
C ASP A 423 3.59 5.76 13.28
N GLN A 424 2.52 4.95 13.26
CA GLN A 424 1.61 4.81 14.39
C GLN A 424 2.30 4.21 15.61
N LEU A 425 3.20 3.26 15.41
CA LEU A 425 3.88 2.59 16.51
C LEU A 425 5.13 3.36 16.98
N ALA A 426 5.89 3.96 16.07
CA ALA A 426 7.12 4.70 16.38
C ALA A 426 6.86 6.17 16.71
N GLY A 427 5.78 6.73 16.16
CA GLY A 427 5.50 8.16 16.18
C GLY A 427 5.01 8.72 17.51
N ASP A 428 5.05 10.04 17.59
CA ASP A 428 4.40 10.82 18.63
C ASP A 428 2.86 10.71 18.44
N SER A 429 2.14 10.49 19.54
CA SER A 429 0.68 10.41 19.56
C SER A 429 -0.02 11.63 18.92
N ASN A 430 0.67 12.76 18.83
CA ASN A 430 0.17 14.00 18.23
C ASN A 430 0.11 13.92 16.68
N LEU A 431 1.05 13.24 16.01
CA LEU A 431 1.05 13.04 14.55
C LEU A 431 -0.07 12.11 14.11
N ILE A 432 -0.42 11.13 14.92
CA ILE A 432 -1.52 10.19 14.67
C ILE A 432 -2.86 10.91 14.54
N GLY A 433 -3.12 11.89 15.44
CA GLY A 433 -4.37 12.65 15.44
C GLY A 433 -4.57 13.52 14.18
N ILE A 434 -3.49 13.94 13.53
CA ILE A 434 -3.53 14.80 12.34
C ILE A 434 -3.74 13.96 11.08
N ARG A 435 -3.08 12.81 11.00
CA ARG A 435 -3.26 11.87 9.89
C ARG A 435 -4.71 11.38 9.79
N SER A 436 -5.39 11.17 10.93
CA SER A 436 -6.80 10.78 10.97
C SER A 436 -7.77 11.87 10.47
N ARG A 437 -7.37 13.15 10.52
CA ARG A 437 -8.18 14.26 9.96
C ARG A 437 -8.10 14.31 8.44
N ALA A 438 -6.93 14.02 7.86
CA ALA A 438 -6.73 13.97 6.41
C ALA A 438 -7.60 12.88 5.75
N THR A 439 -7.98 11.87 6.52
CA THR A 439 -8.78 10.72 6.06
C THR A 439 -10.29 10.85 6.32
N THR A 440 -10.77 11.93 6.94
CA THR A 440 -12.20 12.20 7.04
C THR A 440 -12.77 12.68 5.69
N HIS A 441 -12.38 11.99 4.62
CA HIS A 441 -13.09 12.06 3.37
C HIS A 441 -14.37 11.27 3.57
N ARG A 442 -15.50 11.93 3.75
CA ARG A 442 -16.81 11.32 3.49
C ARG A 442 -16.91 11.17 1.98
N PRO A 443 -16.62 9.98 1.41
CA PRO A 443 -16.82 9.80 -0.01
C PRO A 443 -18.30 10.07 -0.25
N PHE A 444 -18.62 10.79 -1.29
CA PHE A 444 -19.99 10.86 -1.78
C PHE A 444 -20.33 9.48 -2.34
N THR A 445 -20.52 8.51 -1.45
CA THR A 445 -20.77 7.10 -1.78
C THR A 445 -21.90 6.94 -2.78
N ARG A 446 -22.89 7.83 -2.72
CA ARG A 446 -24.01 7.85 -3.66
C ARG A 446 -23.58 8.35 -5.06
N ILE A 447 -22.59 9.22 -5.15
CA ILE A 447 -22.05 9.69 -6.44
C ILE A 447 -21.16 8.62 -7.02
N LYS A 448 -20.24 8.05 -6.24
CA LYS A 448 -19.41 6.90 -6.67
C LYS A 448 -20.25 5.69 -7.10
N ALA A 449 -21.36 5.41 -6.41
CA ALA A 449 -22.28 4.34 -6.80
C ALA A 449 -23.02 4.66 -8.11
N LEU A 450 -23.35 5.92 -8.38
CA LEU A 450 -23.95 6.36 -9.63
C LEU A 450 -22.93 6.36 -10.79
N GLU A 451 -21.70 6.76 -10.52
CA GLU A 451 -20.57 6.68 -11.46
C GLU A 451 -20.27 5.23 -11.82
N ALA A 452 -20.11 4.35 -10.82
CA ALA A 452 -19.87 2.93 -11.02
C ALA A 452 -21.02 2.23 -11.79
N ALA A 453 -22.27 2.62 -11.54
CA ALA A 453 -23.42 2.10 -12.26
C ALA A 453 -23.45 2.59 -13.73
N ALA A 454 -23.08 3.84 -13.98
CA ALA A 454 -22.98 4.41 -15.32
C ALA A 454 -21.79 3.81 -16.11
N GLU A 455 -20.65 3.62 -15.45
CA GLU A 455 -19.47 2.95 -16.02
C GLU A 455 -19.77 1.50 -16.36
N ALA A 456 -20.37 0.73 -15.43
CA ALA A 456 -20.73 -0.68 -15.68
C ALA A 456 -21.72 -0.84 -16.84
N GLN A 457 -22.65 0.09 -16.99
CA GLN A 457 -23.62 0.06 -18.11
C GLN A 457 -22.97 0.43 -19.44
N GLY A 458 -22.04 1.40 -19.43
CA GLY A 458 -21.25 1.79 -20.60
C GLY A 458 -20.23 0.72 -21.00
N GLU A 459 -19.59 0.08 -20.03
CA GLU A 459 -18.59 -0.98 -20.25
C GLU A 459 -19.24 -2.24 -20.86
N SER A 460 -20.43 -2.63 -20.38
CA SER A 460 -21.19 -3.75 -20.97
C SER A 460 -21.49 -3.53 -22.45
N LYS A 461 -21.89 -2.33 -22.85
CA LYS A 461 -22.18 -1.98 -24.23
C LYS A 461 -20.92 -1.94 -25.10
N ILE A 462 -19.83 -1.38 -24.56
CA ILE A 462 -18.54 -1.33 -25.25
C ILE A 462 -17.99 -2.75 -25.46
N ASN A 463 -18.09 -3.63 -24.47
CA ASN A 463 -17.66 -5.03 -24.56
C ASN A 463 -18.48 -5.80 -25.62
N GLU A 464 -19.80 -5.59 -25.72
CA GLU A 464 -20.64 -6.19 -26.74
C GLU A 464 -20.25 -5.73 -28.16
N LEU A 465 -19.99 -4.43 -28.32
CA LEU A 465 -19.51 -3.87 -29.59
C LEU A 465 -18.10 -4.36 -29.95
N GLN A 466 -17.23 -4.51 -28.96
CA GLN A 466 -15.86 -5.03 -29.12
C GLN A 466 -15.88 -6.50 -29.55
N THR A 467 -16.74 -7.31 -28.96
CA THR A 467 -16.95 -8.71 -29.34
C THR A 467 -17.44 -8.78 -30.79
N SER A 468 -18.42 -7.96 -31.16
CA SER A 468 -18.95 -7.88 -32.53
C SER A 468 -17.92 -7.39 -33.57
N LEU A 469 -16.99 -6.54 -33.14
CA LEU A 469 -15.85 -6.08 -33.95
C LEU A 469 -14.86 -7.22 -34.17
N ASN A 470 -14.47 -7.93 -33.09
CA ASN A 470 -13.55 -9.07 -33.16
C ASN A 470 -14.11 -10.19 -34.08
N ASP A 471 -15.39 -10.53 -33.96
CA ASP A 471 -16.05 -11.49 -34.82
C ASP A 471 -16.01 -11.06 -36.30
N THR A 472 -16.22 -9.76 -36.55
CA THR A 472 -16.16 -9.20 -37.91
C THR A 472 -14.74 -9.25 -38.48
N GLU A 473 -13.72 -8.96 -37.65
CA GLU A 473 -12.31 -9.05 -38.04
C GLU A 473 -11.87 -10.49 -38.30
N GLN A 474 -12.35 -11.44 -37.49
CA GLN A 474 -12.07 -12.86 -37.68
C GLN A 474 -12.64 -13.37 -39.01
N HIS A 475 -13.90 -13.07 -39.31
CA HIS A 475 -14.50 -13.41 -40.59
C HIS A 475 -13.79 -12.78 -41.78
N LEU A 476 -13.34 -11.53 -41.61
CA LEU A 476 -12.59 -10.81 -42.63
C LEU A 476 -11.21 -11.46 -42.87
N SER A 477 -10.53 -11.89 -41.80
CA SER A 477 -9.28 -12.63 -41.87
C SER A 477 -9.44 -14.01 -42.53
N GLU A 478 -10.51 -14.75 -42.22
CA GLU A 478 -10.81 -16.04 -42.83
C GLU A 478 -11.05 -15.89 -44.35
N LEU A 479 -11.80 -14.87 -44.78
CA LEU A 479 -12.01 -14.55 -46.19
C LEU A 479 -10.70 -14.14 -46.89
N GLU A 480 -9.82 -13.43 -46.21
CA GLU A 480 -8.50 -13.06 -46.75
C GLU A 480 -7.50 -14.24 -46.76
N GLN A 481 -7.56 -15.18 -45.80
CA GLN A 481 -6.75 -16.41 -45.81
C GLN A 481 -7.17 -17.38 -46.91
N GLN A 482 -8.47 -17.55 -47.19
CA GLN A 482 -8.95 -18.33 -48.33
C GLN A 482 -8.42 -17.81 -49.66
N LYS A 483 -7.95 -16.54 -49.68
CA LYS A 483 -7.34 -15.90 -50.84
C LYS A 483 -5.87 -16.30 -51.04
N LYS A 484 -5.15 -16.70 -49.97
CA LYS A 484 -3.70 -17.06 -50.03
C LYS A 484 -3.46 -18.52 -50.40
N ASP A 485 -4.40 -19.42 -50.17
CA ASP A 485 -4.21 -20.87 -50.34
C ASP A 485 -4.42 -21.41 -51.75
N LYS A 486 -4.74 -20.56 -52.74
CA LYS A 486 -4.92 -20.99 -54.13
C LYS A 486 -4.02 -20.20 -55.07
N ASP A 487 -2.93 -20.82 -55.40
CA ASP A 487 -1.93 -20.41 -56.39
C ASP A 487 -2.51 -20.40 -57.82
N GLN A 488 -3.59 -19.66 -58.07
CA GLN A 488 -4.08 -19.34 -59.42
C GLN A 488 -4.84 -18.01 -59.37
N GLN A 489 -4.67 -17.19 -60.41
CA GLN A 489 -5.35 -15.91 -60.67
C GLN A 489 -6.88 -16.01 -60.41
N PHE A 490 -7.28 -15.81 -59.16
CA PHE A 490 -8.69 -15.81 -58.81
C PHE A 490 -9.19 -14.37 -58.76
N ILE A 491 -9.94 -14.01 -59.79
CA ILE A 491 -10.83 -12.86 -59.79
C ILE A 491 -11.93 -13.20 -58.78
N LEU A 492 -11.97 -12.50 -57.62
CA LEU A 492 -13.09 -12.60 -56.67
C LEU A 492 -14.42 -12.57 -57.43
N SER A 493 -15.33 -13.50 -57.10
CA SER A 493 -16.67 -13.41 -57.65
C SER A 493 -17.29 -12.05 -57.26
N PRO A 494 -18.16 -11.48 -58.07
CA PRO A 494 -18.83 -10.22 -57.74
C PRO A 494 -19.53 -10.25 -56.39
N GLU A 495 -20.00 -11.42 -55.95
CA GLU A 495 -20.64 -11.67 -54.65
C GLU A 495 -19.65 -11.60 -53.50
N GLN A 496 -18.48 -12.27 -53.60
CA GLN A 496 -17.41 -12.22 -52.58
C GLN A 496 -16.82 -10.82 -52.43
N LYS A 497 -16.72 -10.06 -53.52
CA LYS A 497 -16.25 -8.68 -53.48
C LYS A 497 -17.26 -7.78 -52.74
N THR A 498 -18.54 -8.01 -52.97
CA THR A 498 -19.61 -7.27 -52.28
C THR A 498 -19.66 -7.62 -50.79
N GLU A 499 -19.42 -8.87 -50.46
CA GLU A 499 -19.37 -9.35 -49.08
C GLU A 499 -18.17 -8.75 -48.30
N LEU A 500 -17.00 -8.74 -48.91
CA LEU A 500 -15.79 -8.11 -48.33
C LEU A 500 -15.98 -6.59 -48.12
N ASP A 501 -16.59 -5.91 -49.07
CA ASP A 501 -16.90 -4.48 -48.97
C ASP A 501 -17.92 -4.19 -47.84
N ASN A 502 -18.89 -5.11 -47.67
CA ASN A 502 -19.86 -5.01 -46.57
C ASN A 502 -19.23 -5.23 -45.19
N PHE A 503 -18.35 -6.22 -45.08
CA PHE A 503 -17.62 -6.45 -43.81
C PHE A 503 -16.70 -5.28 -43.46
N ARG A 504 -15.98 -4.71 -44.42
CA ARG A 504 -15.15 -3.51 -44.18
C ARG A 504 -15.98 -2.30 -43.79
N LYS A 505 -17.14 -2.09 -44.36
CA LYS A 505 -18.07 -1.03 -43.96
C LYS A 505 -18.55 -1.25 -42.53
N LYS A 506 -18.95 -2.49 -42.22
CA LYS A 506 -19.42 -2.87 -40.88
C LYS A 506 -18.31 -2.66 -39.81
N GLN A 507 -17.07 -3.03 -40.09
CA GLN A 507 -15.91 -2.79 -39.25
C GLN A 507 -15.71 -1.29 -38.98
N ALA A 508 -15.78 -0.47 -40.04
CA ALA A 508 -15.64 0.98 -39.91
C ALA A 508 -16.78 1.63 -39.11
N GLU A 509 -18.02 1.12 -39.26
CA GLU A 509 -19.19 1.56 -38.51
C GLU A 509 -19.07 1.19 -37.03
N LEU A 510 -18.75 -0.07 -36.70
CA LEU A 510 -18.54 -0.54 -35.32
C LEU A 510 -17.41 0.22 -34.62
N SER A 511 -16.28 0.44 -35.29
CA SER A 511 -15.16 1.21 -34.73
C SER A 511 -15.54 2.67 -34.48
N LYS A 512 -16.38 3.25 -35.30
CA LYS A 512 -16.90 4.61 -35.13
C LYS A 512 -17.90 4.67 -33.96
N GLU A 513 -18.75 3.66 -33.81
CA GLU A 513 -19.74 3.57 -32.74
C GLU A 513 -19.06 3.40 -31.38
N ILE A 514 -18.06 2.51 -31.28
CA ILE A 514 -17.23 2.36 -30.07
C ILE A 514 -16.60 3.69 -29.63
N LYS A 515 -15.98 4.42 -30.58
CA LYS A 515 -15.39 5.73 -30.29
C LYS A 515 -16.43 6.77 -29.86
N GLN A 516 -17.61 6.71 -30.42
CA GLN A 516 -18.69 7.63 -30.08
C GLN A 516 -19.23 7.32 -28.68
N ASP A 517 -19.50 6.06 -28.38
CA ASP A 517 -19.98 5.62 -27.07
C ASP A 517 -18.95 5.91 -25.95
N GLN A 518 -17.66 5.68 -26.18
CA GLN A 518 -16.58 6.10 -25.25
C GLN A 518 -16.56 7.60 -25.00
N LYS A 519 -16.79 8.40 -26.05
CA LYS A 519 -16.84 9.86 -25.92
C LYS A 519 -18.09 10.34 -25.17
N ASP A 520 -19.22 9.71 -25.39
CA ASP A 520 -20.47 10.07 -24.75
C ASP A 520 -20.49 9.64 -23.28
N LEU A 521 -19.93 8.46 -22.94
CA LEU A 521 -19.69 8.02 -21.56
C LEU A 521 -18.83 9.05 -20.78
N ARG A 522 -17.72 9.47 -21.39
CA ARG A 522 -16.84 10.50 -20.77
C ARG A 522 -17.54 11.83 -20.58
N LYS A 523 -18.44 12.22 -21.51
CA LYS A 523 -19.23 13.45 -21.37
C LYS A 523 -20.30 13.33 -20.29
N GLU A 524 -20.93 12.18 -20.12
CA GLU A 524 -21.93 11.98 -19.07
C GLU A 524 -21.31 12.07 -17.68
N VAL A 525 -20.15 11.43 -17.46
CA VAL A 525 -19.40 11.53 -16.20
C VAL A 525 -19.04 12.99 -15.89
N VAL A 526 -18.43 13.71 -16.85
CA VAL A 526 -18.06 15.12 -16.68
C VAL A 526 -19.31 16.03 -16.48
N SER A 527 -20.43 15.71 -17.13
CA SER A 527 -21.66 16.51 -16.98
C SER A 527 -22.32 16.34 -15.61
N LEU A 528 -22.20 15.15 -15.00
CA LEU A 528 -22.68 14.88 -13.64
C LEU A 528 -21.86 15.67 -12.62
N GLU A 529 -20.55 15.65 -12.74
CA GLU A 529 -19.62 16.41 -11.89
C GLU A 529 -19.91 17.92 -11.97
N THR A 530 -20.01 18.46 -13.16
CA THR A 530 -20.34 19.88 -13.41
C THR A 530 -21.72 20.29 -12.85
N ARG A 531 -22.74 19.43 -12.96
CA ARG A 531 -24.07 19.71 -12.41
C ARG A 531 -24.07 19.79 -10.89
N ILE A 532 -23.30 18.90 -10.24
CA ILE A 532 -23.18 18.86 -8.78
C ILE A 532 -22.40 20.08 -8.27
N GLU A 533 -21.33 20.46 -8.97
CA GLU A 533 -20.57 21.69 -8.69
C GLU A 533 -21.48 22.93 -8.75
N TRP A 534 -22.21 23.11 -9.84
CA TRP A 534 -23.14 24.25 -10.00
C TRP A 534 -24.24 24.24 -8.95
N LEU A 535 -24.74 23.08 -8.57
CA LEU A 535 -25.77 22.96 -7.54
C LEU A 535 -25.25 23.39 -6.17
N ASN A 536 -24.01 23.02 -5.83
CA ASN A 536 -23.35 23.44 -4.59
C ASN A 536 -22.99 24.94 -4.61
N ILE A 537 -22.44 25.44 -5.72
CA ILE A 537 -22.01 26.85 -5.85
C ILE A 537 -23.19 27.82 -5.85
N LEU A 538 -24.34 27.44 -6.42
CA LEU A 538 -25.52 28.34 -6.54
C LEU A 538 -26.60 28.08 -5.48
N ALA A 539 -26.94 26.82 -5.22
CA ALA A 539 -28.09 26.50 -4.37
C ALA A 539 -27.83 26.80 -2.88
N VAL A 540 -26.62 26.56 -2.39
CA VAL A 540 -26.27 26.79 -0.98
C VAL A 540 -26.20 28.29 -0.65
N PRO A 541 -25.50 29.15 -1.41
CA PRO A 541 -25.53 30.62 -1.16
C PRO A 541 -26.90 31.24 -1.34
N LEU A 542 -27.69 30.74 -2.29
CA LEU A 542 -29.04 31.22 -2.55
C LEU A 542 -30.01 30.85 -1.42
N ALA A 543 -29.88 29.64 -0.86
CA ALA A 543 -30.66 29.22 0.30
C ALA A 543 -30.28 30.02 1.56
N VAL A 544 -28.99 30.29 1.78
CA VAL A 544 -28.52 31.12 2.91
C VAL A 544 -28.98 32.57 2.78
N THR A 545 -28.90 33.16 1.57
CA THR A 545 -29.37 34.51 1.32
C THR A 545 -30.90 34.64 1.49
N LEU A 546 -31.66 33.69 1.00
CA LEU A 546 -33.13 33.67 1.19
C LEU A 546 -33.49 33.52 2.68
N ALA A 547 -32.81 32.63 3.40
CA ALA A 547 -33.01 32.48 4.85
C ALA A 547 -32.64 33.76 5.61
N GLY A 548 -31.53 34.43 5.24
CA GLY A 548 -31.11 35.70 5.82
C GLY A 548 -32.11 36.82 5.57
N VAL A 549 -32.64 36.92 4.36
CA VAL A 549 -33.70 37.91 4.00
C VAL A 549 -34.99 37.62 4.76
N LEU A 550 -35.42 36.37 4.87
CA LEU A 550 -36.59 35.95 5.63
C LEU A 550 -36.47 36.34 7.11
N ILE A 551 -35.33 36.06 7.72
CA ILE A 551 -35.05 36.44 9.11
C ILE A 551 -35.04 37.96 9.28
N ALA A 552 -34.45 38.70 8.35
CA ALA A 552 -34.42 40.17 8.37
C ALA A 552 -35.83 40.78 8.26
N VAL A 553 -36.69 40.24 7.38
CA VAL A 553 -38.08 40.66 7.22
C VAL A 553 -38.91 40.37 8.48
N VAL A 554 -38.75 39.16 9.05
CA VAL A 554 -39.45 38.80 10.30
C VAL A 554 -39.00 39.69 11.47
N LYS A 555 -37.71 39.99 11.56
CA LYS A 555 -37.15 40.87 12.61
C LYS A 555 -37.66 42.32 12.44
N ARG A 556 -37.73 42.81 11.21
CA ARG A 556 -38.24 44.16 10.90
C ARG A 556 -39.73 44.30 11.22
N LYS A 557 -40.56 43.28 10.97
CA LYS A 557 -41.98 43.27 11.34
C LYS A 557 -42.19 43.21 12.87
N LYS A 558 -41.32 42.54 13.63
CA LYS A 558 -41.37 42.52 15.09
C LYS A 558 -40.97 43.86 15.74
N THR A 559 -40.01 44.59 15.12
CA THR A 559 -39.53 45.89 15.64
C THR A 559 -40.43 47.07 15.27
N SER A 560 -41.29 46.93 14.24
CA SER A 560 -42.29 47.97 13.88
C SER A 560 -43.66 47.76 14.56
N ALA A 561 -43.79 46.77 15.45
CA ALA A 561 -45.00 46.48 16.25
C ALA A 561 -44.81 46.82 17.74
N GLN A 562 -43.70 47.46 18.11
CA GLN A 562 -43.46 48.22 19.34
C GLN A 562 -43.42 49.72 19.02
#